data_c61d061d2934d4a4737ecb5b4dec1f9b
#
_entry.id   c61d061d2934d4a4737ecb5b4dec1f9b
#
_cell.length_a   1.000
_cell.length_b   1.000
_cell.length_c   1.000
_cell.angle_alpha   90.00
_cell.angle_beta   90.00
_cell.angle_gamma   90.00
#
_symmetry.space_group_name_H-M   'P 1'
#
loop_
_entity.id
_entity.type
_entity.pdbx_description
1 polymer ?
#
loop_
_entity_poly.entity_id
_entity_poly.type
_entity_poly.pdbx_seq_one_letter_code
_entity_poly.pdbx_strand_id
1 'polypeptide(L)'
;MLLILSQRPMHGYEIIKKINELTANQWKPAAGSIYPLLSYMKDLGLIDVVVVEEEGVRGGRKIVYALTNKGWQQLNEILTRKVQIYANFLDLIAGSSLKALEEHGFADSAKALRSKLLEWATQFQKRLAEG
;
A
#
# COMPACT_ATOMS: atom_id res chain seq x y z
N MET A 1 -0.73 -6.24 0.22
CA MET A 1 0.17 -7.20 -0.44
C MET A 1 -0.02 -7.20 -1.95
N LEU A 2 -1.21 -7.52 -2.51
CA LEU A 2 -1.45 -7.52 -3.96
C LEU A 2 -1.07 -6.18 -4.61
N LEU A 3 -1.50 -5.05 -4.04
CA LEU A 3 -1.18 -3.71 -4.55
C LEU A 3 0.33 -3.40 -4.56
N ILE A 4 1.11 -4.00 -3.68
CA ILE A 4 2.57 -3.84 -3.65
C ILE A 4 3.19 -4.64 -4.80
N LEU A 5 2.78 -5.90 -4.93
CA LEU A 5 3.26 -6.79 -5.99
C LEU A 5 2.77 -6.42 -7.40
N SER A 6 1.74 -5.57 -7.52
CA SER A 6 1.32 -5.03 -8.82
C SER A 6 2.31 -4.04 -9.43
N GLN A 7 3.20 -3.48 -8.63
CA GLN A 7 4.22 -2.55 -9.13
C GLN A 7 5.34 -3.27 -9.89
N ARG A 8 5.80 -4.38 -9.35
CA ARG A 8 6.79 -5.31 -9.93
C ARG A 8 6.91 -6.57 -9.09
N PRO A 9 7.52 -7.64 -9.61
CA PRO A 9 7.96 -8.77 -8.78
C PRO A 9 8.94 -8.33 -7.69
N MET A 10 8.80 -8.89 -6.47
CA MET A 10 9.62 -8.53 -5.32
C MET A 10 9.90 -9.74 -4.43
N HIS A 11 11.06 -9.74 -3.76
CA HIS A 11 11.31 -10.69 -2.66
C HIS A 11 10.76 -10.16 -1.33
N GLY A 12 10.59 -11.05 -0.34
CA GLY A 12 9.91 -10.74 0.93
C GLY A 12 10.48 -9.53 1.67
N TYR A 13 11.81 -9.34 1.65
CA TYR A 13 12.45 -8.19 2.29
C TYR A 13 12.09 -6.85 1.59
N GLU A 14 12.05 -6.83 0.25
CA GLU A 14 11.61 -5.63 -0.50
C GLU A 14 10.16 -5.28 -0.19
N ILE A 15 9.30 -6.29 -0.03
CA ILE A 15 7.90 -6.09 0.35
C ILE A 15 7.82 -5.43 1.73
N ILE A 16 8.60 -5.91 2.72
CA ILE A 16 8.65 -5.32 4.07
C ILE A 16 9.10 -3.85 3.98
N LYS A 17 10.16 -3.58 3.21
CA LYS A 17 10.67 -2.23 3.00
C LYS A 17 9.61 -1.33 2.36
N LYS A 18 8.92 -1.83 1.33
CA LYS A 18 7.87 -1.09 0.63
C LYS A 18 6.67 -0.77 1.53
N ILE A 19 6.27 -1.69 2.40
CA ILE A 19 5.21 -1.42 3.39
C ILE A 19 5.65 -0.30 4.35
N ASN A 20 6.88 -0.35 4.84
CA ASN A 20 7.42 0.69 5.72
C ASN A 20 7.42 2.07 5.04
N GLU A 21 7.86 2.15 3.78
CA GLU A 21 7.83 3.39 2.98
C GLU A 21 6.40 3.92 2.80
N LEU A 22 5.44 3.06 2.44
CA LEU A 22 4.03 3.43 2.24
C LEU A 22 3.35 3.92 3.52
N THR A 23 3.85 3.53 4.68
CA THR A 23 3.34 3.99 5.98
C THR A 23 4.16 5.15 6.56
N ALA A 24 4.90 5.88 5.73
CA ALA A 24 5.78 6.97 6.16
C ALA A 24 6.73 6.55 7.30
N ASN A 25 7.25 5.33 7.24
CA ASN A 25 8.13 4.69 8.22
C ASN A 25 7.49 4.48 9.62
N GLN A 26 6.17 4.57 9.72
CA GLN A 26 5.47 4.34 10.99
C GLN A 26 5.23 2.87 11.29
N TRP A 27 5.28 2.00 10.27
CA TRP A 27 5.06 0.58 10.46
C TRP A 27 5.97 -0.28 9.57
N LYS A 28 6.78 -1.11 10.22
CA LYS A 28 7.63 -2.11 9.58
C LYS A 28 7.16 -3.50 10.04
N PRO A 29 6.49 -4.28 9.18
CA PRO A 29 6.05 -5.61 9.56
C PRO A 29 7.24 -6.55 9.81
N ALA A 30 7.08 -7.46 10.75
CA ALA A 30 8.07 -8.48 11.03
C ALA A 30 8.11 -9.53 9.90
N ALA A 31 9.29 -10.07 9.62
CA ALA A 31 9.45 -11.16 8.66
C ALA A 31 8.56 -12.37 9.00
N GLY A 32 8.45 -12.71 10.29
CA GLY A 32 7.58 -13.78 10.78
C GLY A 32 6.09 -13.61 10.46
N SER A 33 5.63 -12.39 10.11
CA SER A 33 4.25 -12.15 9.65
C SER A 33 4.14 -12.16 8.13
N ILE A 34 5.17 -11.69 7.42
CA ILE A 34 5.12 -11.55 5.96
C ILE A 34 5.29 -12.90 5.25
N TYR A 35 6.24 -13.74 5.65
CA TYR A 35 6.49 -14.99 4.95
C TYR A 35 5.33 -16.00 5.06
N PRO A 36 4.66 -16.19 6.21
CA PRO A 36 3.44 -16.99 6.28
C PRO A 36 2.32 -16.44 5.39
N LEU A 37 2.18 -15.11 5.30
CA LEU A 37 1.21 -14.48 4.41
C LEU A 37 1.53 -14.74 2.92
N LEU A 38 2.79 -14.65 2.54
CA LEU A 38 3.22 -14.96 1.16
C LEU A 38 2.97 -16.44 0.83
N SER A 39 3.27 -17.35 1.75
CA SER A 39 2.95 -18.78 1.57
C SER A 39 1.45 -18.99 1.37
N TYR A 40 0.63 -18.42 2.23
CA TYR A 40 -0.83 -18.51 2.13
C TYR A 40 -1.36 -17.94 0.82
N MET A 41 -0.86 -16.79 0.36
CA MET A 41 -1.27 -16.21 -0.91
C MET A 41 -0.85 -17.07 -2.10
N LYS A 42 0.29 -17.74 -2.01
CA LYS A 42 0.74 -18.71 -3.02
C LYS A 42 -0.18 -19.93 -3.03
N ASP A 43 -0.54 -20.48 -1.89
CA ASP A 43 -1.48 -21.60 -1.77
C ASP A 43 -2.86 -21.26 -2.35
N LEU A 44 -3.30 -20.00 -2.21
CA LEU A 44 -4.50 -19.48 -2.87
C LEU A 44 -4.34 -19.27 -4.39
N GLY A 45 -3.13 -19.39 -4.92
CA GLY A 45 -2.82 -19.15 -6.32
C GLY A 45 -2.88 -17.70 -6.74
N LEU A 46 -2.77 -16.73 -5.79
CA LEU A 46 -2.79 -15.30 -6.05
C LEU A 46 -1.41 -14.76 -6.46
N ILE A 47 -0.36 -15.38 -5.98
CA ILE A 47 1.02 -15.08 -6.32
C ILE A 47 1.76 -16.37 -6.65
N ASP A 48 2.88 -16.27 -7.39
CA ASP A 48 3.77 -17.38 -7.61
C ASP A 48 5.23 -16.93 -7.55
N VAL A 49 6.13 -17.90 -7.47
CA VAL A 49 7.58 -17.70 -7.53
C VAL A 49 8.00 -17.59 -9.00
N VAL A 50 8.62 -16.47 -9.36
CA VAL A 50 9.09 -16.22 -10.73
C VAL A 50 10.59 -16.35 -10.87
N VAL A 51 11.35 -16.10 -9.81
CA VAL A 51 12.81 -16.23 -9.78
C VAL A 51 13.25 -16.71 -8.41
N VAL A 52 14.25 -17.58 -8.39
CA VAL A 52 15.01 -17.95 -7.20
C VAL A 52 16.44 -17.51 -7.46
N GLU A 53 16.86 -16.40 -6.86
CA GLU A 53 18.25 -15.95 -6.94
C GLU A 53 19.07 -16.67 -5.86
N GLU A 54 20.18 -17.31 -6.27
CA GLU A 54 21.17 -17.86 -5.35
C GLU A 54 22.26 -16.80 -5.16
N GLU A 55 22.28 -16.13 -4.01
CA GLU A 55 23.44 -15.33 -3.61
C GLU A 55 24.55 -16.27 -3.15
N GLY A 56 25.77 -16.02 -3.69
CA GLY A 56 26.97 -16.86 -3.50
C GLY A 56 27.23 -17.35 -2.07
N VAL A 57 28.34 -18.07 -1.84
CA VAL A 57 28.72 -18.99 -0.74
C VAL A 57 28.20 -18.73 0.70
N ARG A 58 27.58 -17.57 0.99
CA ARG A 58 26.96 -17.20 2.28
C ARG A 58 25.56 -16.59 2.16
N GLY A 59 24.99 -16.42 0.95
CA GLY A 59 23.68 -15.82 0.73
C GLY A 59 22.58 -16.89 0.68
N GLY A 60 21.50 -16.70 1.43
CA GLY A 60 20.33 -17.55 1.37
C GLY A 60 19.57 -17.38 0.03
N ARG A 61 18.79 -18.37 -0.37
CA ARG A 61 17.93 -18.30 -1.57
C ARG A 61 16.97 -17.11 -1.45
N LYS A 62 17.03 -16.20 -2.41
CA LYS A 62 16.05 -15.13 -2.57
C LYS A 62 14.93 -15.62 -3.48
N ILE A 63 13.74 -15.67 -2.93
CA ILE A 63 12.53 -16.05 -3.65
C ILE A 63 11.80 -14.77 -4.06
N VAL A 64 11.64 -14.58 -5.38
CA VAL A 64 10.93 -13.44 -5.97
C VAL A 64 9.51 -13.85 -6.29
N TYR A 65 8.54 -13.09 -5.79
CA TYR A 65 7.12 -13.32 -5.95
C TYR A 65 6.53 -12.34 -6.96
N ALA A 66 5.59 -12.81 -7.77
CA ALA A 66 4.80 -11.99 -8.69
C ALA A 66 3.32 -12.36 -8.60
N LEU A 67 2.44 -11.44 -9.04
CA LEU A 67 1.03 -11.74 -9.18
C LEU A 67 0.80 -12.76 -10.32
N THR A 68 -0.09 -13.69 -10.06
CA THR A 68 -0.70 -14.53 -11.10
C THR A 68 -1.86 -13.82 -11.78
N ASN A 69 -2.41 -14.39 -12.85
CA ASN A 69 -3.65 -13.88 -13.45
C ASN A 69 -4.79 -13.81 -12.43
N LYS A 70 -4.92 -14.81 -11.56
CA LYS A 70 -5.90 -14.81 -10.47
C LYS A 70 -5.63 -13.68 -9.46
N GLY A 71 -4.35 -13.42 -9.16
CA GLY A 71 -3.95 -12.30 -8.30
C GLY A 71 -4.33 -10.95 -8.90
N TRP A 72 -4.15 -10.76 -10.20
CA TRP A 72 -4.57 -9.56 -10.90
C TRP A 72 -6.09 -9.38 -10.92
N GLN A 73 -6.85 -10.45 -11.15
CA GLN A 73 -8.32 -10.40 -11.08
C GLN A 73 -8.80 -10.01 -9.67
N GLN A 74 -8.24 -10.63 -8.64
CA GLN A 74 -8.56 -10.31 -7.25
C GLN A 74 -8.21 -8.86 -6.90
N LEU A 75 -7.06 -8.36 -7.36
CA LEU A 75 -6.68 -6.96 -7.17
C LEU A 75 -7.67 -6.01 -7.83
N ASN A 76 -8.05 -6.28 -9.08
CA ASN A 76 -9.04 -5.47 -9.81
C ASN A 76 -10.37 -5.40 -9.05
N GLU A 77 -10.89 -6.53 -8.57
CA GLU A 77 -12.12 -6.55 -7.76
C GLU A 77 -12.00 -5.71 -6.48
N ILE A 78 -10.86 -5.83 -5.77
CA ILE A 78 -10.60 -5.07 -4.56
C ILE A 78 -10.57 -3.58 -4.87
N LEU A 79 -9.85 -3.16 -5.90
CA LEU A 79 -9.73 -1.74 -6.28
C LEU A 79 -11.07 -1.16 -6.70
N THR A 80 -11.82 -1.86 -7.53
CA THR A 80 -13.13 -1.40 -8.02
C THR A 80 -14.13 -1.21 -6.87
N ARG A 81 -14.14 -2.14 -5.90
CA ARG A 81 -15.07 -2.06 -4.76
C ARG A 81 -14.65 -1.06 -3.68
N LYS A 82 -13.34 -0.90 -3.46
CA LYS A 82 -12.84 -0.16 -2.28
C LYS A 82 -12.48 1.29 -2.55
N VAL A 83 -12.26 1.68 -3.79
CA VAL A 83 -11.97 3.07 -4.15
C VAL A 83 -13.04 4.02 -3.62
N GLN A 84 -14.32 3.67 -3.78
CA GLN A 84 -15.42 4.51 -3.30
C GLN A 84 -15.44 4.63 -1.76
N ILE A 85 -15.13 3.54 -1.05
CA ILE A 85 -15.07 3.55 0.43
C ILE A 85 -13.97 4.50 0.90
N TYR A 86 -12.78 4.44 0.30
CA TYR A 86 -11.68 5.34 0.66
C TYR A 86 -11.96 6.80 0.29
N ALA A 87 -12.61 7.06 -0.86
CA ALA A 87 -13.04 8.39 -1.25
C ALA A 87 -14.02 8.97 -0.24
N ASN A 88 -15.05 8.22 0.15
CA ASN A 88 -16.03 8.65 1.16
C ASN A 88 -15.36 8.92 2.53
N PHE A 89 -14.35 8.12 2.89
CA PHE A 89 -13.60 8.34 4.15
C PHE A 89 -12.76 9.62 4.10
N LEU A 90 -12.13 9.91 2.96
CA LEU A 90 -11.40 11.18 2.77
C LEU A 90 -12.35 12.38 2.78
N ASP A 91 -13.53 12.27 2.19
CA ASP A 91 -14.57 13.32 2.25
C ASP A 91 -15.03 13.57 3.68
N LEU A 92 -15.21 12.52 4.48
CA LEU A 92 -15.53 12.64 5.90
C LEU A 92 -14.45 13.41 6.67
N ILE A 93 -13.18 13.07 6.43
CA ILE A 93 -12.04 13.77 7.06
C ILE A 93 -11.98 15.24 6.60
N ALA A 94 -12.07 15.49 5.29
CA ALA A 94 -11.94 16.81 4.72
C ALA A 94 -13.10 17.74 5.07
N GLY A 95 -14.33 17.20 5.13
CA GLY A 95 -15.53 17.98 5.43
C GLY A 95 -15.78 18.09 6.94
N SER A 96 -16.31 17.02 7.52
CA SER A 96 -16.84 17.04 8.89
C SER A 96 -15.77 17.23 9.97
N SER A 97 -14.60 16.58 9.78
CA SER A 97 -13.56 16.63 10.83
C SER A 97 -12.84 17.98 10.87
N LEU A 98 -12.59 18.61 9.72
CA LEU A 98 -12.00 19.96 9.70
C LEU A 98 -12.90 20.98 10.39
N LYS A 99 -14.21 20.95 10.07
CA LYS A 99 -15.19 21.82 10.68
C LYS A 99 -15.26 21.63 12.21
N ALA A 100 -15.33 20.37 12.65
CA ALA A 100 -15.37 20.06 14.08
C ALA A 100 -14.12 20.56 14.82
N LEU A 101 -12.92 20.41 14.24
CA LEU A 101 -11.68 20.92 14.83
C LEU A 101 -11.71 22.46 14.97
N GLU A 102 -12.19 23.18 13.95
CA GLU A 102 -12.33 24.64 13.99
C GLU A 102 -13.31 25.09 15.09
N GLU A 103 -14.48 24.44 15.18
CA GLU A 103 -15.52 24.75 16.16
C GLU A 103 -15.10 24.47 17.62
N HIS A 104 -14.19 23.52 17.84
CA HIS A 104 -13.71 23.15 19.18
C HIS A 104 -12.37 23.78 19.56
N GLY A 105 -11.93 24.81 18.85
CA GLY A 105 -10.74 25.57 19.19
C GLY A 105 -9.41 25.03 18.69
N PHE A 106 -9.44 24.00 17.82
CA PHE A 106 -8.25 23.41 17.19
C PHE A 106 -7.96 24.00 15.80
N ALA A 107 -8.12 25.31 15.62
CA ALA A 107 -7.99 25.97 14.33
C ALA A 107 -6.62 25.77 13.65
N ASP A 108 -5.52 25.77 14.40
CA ASP A 108 -4.18 25.53 13.86
C ASP A 108 -4.03 24.11 13.36
N SER A 109 -4.57 23.12 14.08
CA SER A 109 -4.59 21.71 13.64
C SER A 109 -5.43 21.51 12.39
N ALA A 110 -6.60 22.15 12.32
CA ALA A 110 -7.46 22.13 11.14
C ALA A 110 -6.76 22.76 9.93
N LYS A 111 -6.09 23.88 10.10
CA LYS A 111 -5.30 24.55 9.04
C LYS A 111 -4.16 23.67 8.54
N ALA A 112 -3.41 23.04 9.45
CA ALA A 112 -2.32 22.12 9.09
C ALA A 112 -2.84 20.90 8.35
N LEU A 113 -3.96 20.31 8.78
CA LEU A 113 -4.59 19.16 8.11
C LEU A 113 -5.09 19.54 6.71
N ARG A 114 -5.75 20.69 6.59
CA ARG A 114 -6.23 21.22 5.29
C ARG A 114 -5.08 21.41 4.31
N SER A 115 -3.96 21.99 4.74
CA SER A 115 -2.77 22.16 3.90
C SER A 115 -2.23 20.83 3.39
N LYS A 116 -2.11 19.83 4.26
CA LYS A 116 -1.65 18.48 3.87
C LYS A 116 -2.61 17.80 2.88
N LEU A 117 -3.92 17.93 3.08
CA LEU A 117 -4.91 17.36 2.16
C LEU A 117 -4.86 18.02 0.79
N LEU A 118 -4.71 19.34 0.72
CA LEU A 118 -4.57 20.08 -0.55
C LEU A 118 -3.28 19.72 -1.28
N GLU A 119 -2.17 19.64 -0.58
CA GLU A 119 -0.90 19.20 -1.15
C GLU A 119 -1.00 17.78 -1.71
N TRP A 120 -1.56 16.86 -0.93
CA TRP A 120 -1.80 15.48 -1.38
C TRP A 120 -2.72 15.44 -2.61
N ALA A 121 -3.83 16.17 -2.61
CA ALA A 121 -4.77 16.20 -3.73
C ALA A 121 -4.12 16.72 -5.01
N THR A 122 -3.31 17.76 -4.92
CA THR A 122 -2.56 18.31 -6.05
C THR A 122 -1.58 17.30 -6.63
N GLN A 123 -0.81 16.64 -5.76
CA GLN A 123 0.13 15.60 -6.20
C GLN A 123 -0.60 14.37 -6.77
N PHE A 124 -1.76 14.02 -6.22
CA PHE A 124 -2.57 12.91 -6.70
C PHE A 124 -3.14 13.20 -8.09
N GLN A 125 -3.69 14.39 -8.31
CA GLN A 125 -4.17 14.82 -9.63
C GLN A 125 -3.06 14.78 -10.69
N LYS A 126 -1.87 15.27 -10.34
CA LYS A 126 -0.70 15.22 -11.24
C LYS A 126 -0.36 13.78 -11.63
N ARG A 127 -0.28 12.86 -10.68
CA ARG A 127 -0.01 11.43 -10.95
C ARG A 127 -1.07 10.77 -11.83
N LEU A 128 -2.35 11.12 -11.67
CA LEU A 128 -3.43 10.59 -12.51
C LEU A 128 -3.37 11.14 -13.94
N ALA A 129 -2.84 12.36 -14.12
CA ALA A 129 -2.71 12.97 -15.46
C ALA A 129 -1.49 12.45 -16.23
N GLU A 130 -0.47 11.95 -15.54
CA GLU A 130 0.78 11.44 -16.11
C GLU A 130 0.73 9.92 -16.42
N GLY A 131 -0.28 9.18 -15.96
CA GLY A 131 -0.46 7.73 -16.15
C GLY A 131 -1.50 7.41 -17.19
#